data_90d1392a5957c9f38c6289e4070a0f4f
#
_entry.id   90d1392a5957c9f38c6289e4070a0f4f
#
_cell.length_a   1.000
_cell.length_b   1.000
_cell.length_c   1.000
_cell.angle_alpha   90.00
_cell.angle_beta   90.00
_cell.angle_gamma   90.00
#
_symmetry.space_group_name_H-M   'P 1'
#
loop_
_entity.id
_entity.type
_entity.pdbx_description
1 polymer ?
#
loop_
_entity_poly.entity_id
_entity_poly.type
_entity_poly.pdbx_seq_one_letter_code
_entity_poly.pdbx_strand_id
1 'polypeptide(L)'
;MTISLIRTLLLYVMIIAAVRIMGKRQISELQTSELVVTLLISDIAAIPMQNTGQPLSSGIIPILVLVSCEIAASFFMVKNSRFRKLVAGKPQVVINNGTVDQAQMKRLRMSTEDLSEQLRQMNVFSIQDVAYAIVETNGKLSVMKKPAKDQISASMLGIPVPDHGIDAVVISDGELSKFSLELCHLTEEWVMGVLNGQ
;
A
#
# COMPACT_ATOMS: atom_id res chain seq x y z
N MET A 1 -4.76 -36.26 -12.45
CA MET A 1 -4.42 -35.63 -11.14
C MET A 1 -2.99 -35.07 -11.14
N THR A 2 -1.95 -35.82 -11.48
CA THR A 2 -0.55 -35.36 -11.50
C THR A 2 -0.34 -34.13 -12.43
N ILE A 3 -0.97 -34.15 -13.61
CA ILE A 3 -0.88 -33.05 -14.59
C ILE A 3 -1.51 -31.74 -14.02
N SER A 4 -2.66 -31.84 -13.37
CA SER A 4 -3.31 -30.68 -12.74
C SER A 4 -2.44 -30.10 -11.63
N LEU A 5 -1.80 -30.96 -10.82
CA LEU A 5 -0.92 -30.52 -9.73
C LEU A 5 0.29 -29.74 -10.27
N ILE A 6 0.95 -30.30 -11.31
CA ILE A 6 2.10 -29.61 -11.94
C ILE A 6 1.68 -28.28 -12.54
N ARG A 7 0.54 -28.20 -13.25
CA ARG A 7 0.01 -26.98 -13.85
C ARG A 7 -0.29 -25.92 -12.80
N THR A 8 -0.96 -26.34 -11.70
CA THR A 8 -1.28 -25.42 -10.60
C THR A 8 -0.01 -24.86 -9.97
N LEU A 9 1.01 -25.69 -9.73
CA LEU A 9 2.27 -25.23 -9.16
C LEU A 9 3.00 -24.23 -10.07
N LEU A 10 3.06 -24.54 -11.38
CA LEU A 10 3.69 -23.65 -12.36
C LEU A 10 2.97 -22.29 -12.45
N LEU A 11 1.64 -22.30 -12.54
CA LEU A 11 0.84 -21.08 -12.60
C LEU A 11 0.93 -20.29 -11.29
N TYR A 12 0.94 -20.96 -10.14
CA TYR A 12 1.13 -20.32 -8.84
C TYR A 12 2.46 -19.55 -8.76
N VAL A 13 3.57 -20.20 -9.11
CA VAL A 13 4.88 -19.56 -9.13
C VAL A 13 4.91 -18.39 -10.10
N MET A 14 4.32 -18.55 -11.28
CA MET A 14 4.22 -17.48 -12.27
C MET A 14 3.40 -16.29 -11.77
N ILE A 15 2.25 -16.52 -11.12
CA ILE A 15 1.41 -15.44 -10.56
C ILE A 15 2.16 -14.69 -9.46
N ILE A 16 2.84 -15.40 -8.55
CA ILE A 16 3.66 -14.75 -7.53
C ILE A 16 4.74 -13.87 -8.17
N ALA A 17 5.44 -14.40 -9.18
CA ALA A 17 6.45 -13.63 -9.89
C ALA A 17 5.83 -12.40 -10.59
N ALA A 18 4.68 -12.56 -11.25
CA ALA A 18 3.94 -11.49 -11.90
C ALA A 18 3.56 -10.37 -10.91
N VAL A 19 2.92 -10.71 -9.79
CA VAL A 19 2.54 -9.76 -8.73
C VAL A 19 3.76 -9.06 -8.14
N ARG A 20 4.87 -9.79 -7.97
CA ARG A 20 6.12 -9.21 -7.45
C ARG A 20 6.76 -8.21 -8.41
N ILE A 21 6.68 -8.46 -9.73
CA ILE A 21 7.19 -7.55 -10.78
C ILE A 21 6.32 -6.28 -10.87
N MET A 22 5.01 -6.39 -10.68
CA MET A 22 4.09 -5.26 -10.65
C MET A 22 4.39 -4.27 -9.52
N GLY A 23 5.10 -4.69 -8.46
CA GLY A 23 5.70 -3.84 -7.43
C GLY A 23 5.13 -4.00 -6.03
N LYS A 24 5.86 -3.44 -5.03
CA LYS A 24 5.52 -3.55 -3.59
C LYS A 24 4.29 -2.73 -3.17
N ARG A 25 3.81 -1.84 -4.02
CA ARG A 25 2.70 -0.93 -3.73
C ARG A 25 1.38 -1.68 -3.52
N GLN A 26 1.25 -2.87 -4.12
CA GLN A 26 0.03 -3.68 -4.08
C GLN A 26 -0.28 -4.31 -2.71
N ILE A 27 0.69 -4.41 -1.80
CA ILE A 27 0.52 -5.22 -0.58
C ILE A 27 -0.23 -4.48 0.52
N SER A 28 -0.12 -3.14 0.58
CA SER A 28 -0.72 -2.37 1.68
C SER A 28 -1.95 -1.54 1.29
N GLU A 29 -2.03 -1.06 0.03
CA GLU A 29 -3.12 -0.19 -0.42
C GLU A 29 -3.39 -0.39 -1.93
N LEU A 30 -4.19 -1.40 -2.25
CA LEU A 30 -4.61 -1.68 -3.62
C LEU A 30 -5.41 -0.49 -4.18
N GLN A 31 -4.98 0.06 -5.31
CA GLN A 31 -5.83 0.94 -6.11
C GLN A 31 -6.91 0.11 -6.79
N THR A 32 -8.04 0.75 -7.11
CA THR A 32 -9.17 0.06 -7.75
C THR A 32 -8.78 -0.64 -9.06
N SER A 33 -7.89 -0.03 -9.86
CA SER A 33 -7.34 -0.63 -11.08
C SER A 33 -6.52 -1.90 -10.81
N GLU A 34 -5.67 -1.88 -9.81
CA GLU A 34 -4.83 -3.01 -9.40
C GLU A 34 -5.67 -4.18 -8.90
N LEU A 35 -6.75 -3.90 -8.15
CA LEU A 35 -7.70 -4.92 -7.70
C LEU A 35 -8.36 -5.62 -8.90
N VAL A 36 -8.81 -4.86 -9.90
CA VAL A 36 -9.42 -5.42 -11.12
C VAL A 36 -8.45 -6.32 -11.87
N VAL A 37 -7.20 -5.88 -12.05
CA VAL A 37 -6.16 -6.68 -12.72
C VAL A 37 -5.89 -7.97 -11.94
N THR A 38 -5.81 -7.91 -10.62
CA THR A 38 -5.59 -9.10 -9.77
C THR A 38 -6.73 -10.10 -9.89
N LEU A 39 -7.99 -9.64 -9.91
CA LEU A 39 -9.15 -10.49 -10.12
C LEU A 39 -9.13 -11.14 -11.51
N LEU A 40 -8.82 -10.36 -12.57
CA LEU A 40 -8.71 -10.89 -13.94
C LEU A 40 -7.59 -11.95 -14.05
N ILE A 41 -6.44 -11.72 -13.42
CA ILE A 41 -5.35 -12.72 -13.39
C ILE A 41 -5.83 -14.01 -12.74
N SER A 42 -6.57 -13.91 -11.63
CA SER A 42 -7.10 -15.09 -10.92
C SER A 42 -8.07 -15.89 -11.79
N ASP A 43 -9.00 -15.23 -12.47
CA ASP A 43 -9.98 -15.87 -13.35
C ASP A 43 -9.32 -16.53 -14.54
N ILE A 44 -8.38 -15.85 -15.20
CA ILE A 44 -7.65 -16.39 -16.36
C ILE A 44 -6.81 -17.60 -15.96
N ALA A 45 -6.16 -17.57 -14.79
CA ALA A 45 -5.36 -18.69 -14.31
C ALA A 45 -6.21 -19.93 -13.97
N ALA A 46 -7.44 -19.74 -13.52
CA ALA A 46 -8.34 -20.84 -13.16
C ALA A 46 -8.68 -21.76 -14.36
N ILE A 47 -8.76 -21.19 -15.57
CA ILE A 47 -9.14 -21.92 -16.79
C ILE A 47 -8.18 -23.09 -17.07
N PRO A 48 -6.86 -22.90 -17.27
CA PRO A 48 -5.93 -23.99 -17.55
C PRO A 48 -5.64 -24.87 -16.32
N MET A 49 -5.95 -24.42 -15.11
CA MET A 49 -5.86 -25.25 -13.91
C MET A 49 -6.97 -26.30 -13.86
N GLN A 50 -8.21 -25.91 -14.19
CA GLN A 50 -9.39 -26.76 -14.14
C GLN A 50 -9.51 -27.64 -15.37
N ASN A 51 -9.17 -27.13 -16.55
CA ASN A 51 -9.31 -27.85 -17.82
C ASN A 51 -7.96 -28.25 -18.38
N THR A 52 -7.61 -29.55 -18.19
CA THR A 52 -6.36 -30.12 -18.69
C THR A 52 -6.29 -30.25 -20.21
N GLY A 53 -7.41 -30.14 -20.92
CA GLY A 53 -7.47 -30.10 -22.37
C GLY A 53 -7.02 -28.77 -22.98
N GLN A 54 -7.01 -27.69 -22.19
CA GLN A 54 -6.50 -26.39 -22.58
C GLN A 54 -4.97 -26.36 -22.45
N PRO A 55 -4.23 -25.71 -23.37
CA PRO A 55 -2.80 -25.50 -23.21
C PRO A 55 -2.52 -24.50 -22.09
N LEU A 56 -1.40 -24.63 -21.38
CA LEU A 56 -0.98 -23.67 -20.35
C LEU A 56 -0.81 -22.24 -20.88
N SER A 57 -0.45 -22.12 -22.16
CA SER A 57 -0.30 -20.82 -22.84
C SER A 57 -1.59 -19.98 -22.86
N SER A 58 -2.75 -20.63 -22.79
CA SER A 58 -4.05 -19.92 -22.73
C SER A 58 -4.23 -19.08 -21.46
N GLY A 59 -3.54 -19.44 -20.38
CA GLY A 59 -3.48 -18.62 -19.16
C GLY A 59 -2.24 -17.72 -19.11
N ILE A 60 -1.06 -18.25 -19.45
CA ILE A 60 0.21 -17.55 -19.34
C ILE A 60 0.24 -16.29 -20.21
N ILE A 61 -0.14 -16.39 -21.48
CA ILE A 61 -0.07 -15.24 -22.42
C ILE A 61 -0.95 -14.08 -21.99
N PRO A 62 -2.26 -14.26 -21.70
CA PRO A 62 -3.08 -13.14 -21.21
C PRO A 62 -2.59 -12.54 -19.89
N ILE A 63 -2.09 -13.35 -18.96
CA ILE A 63 -1.54 -12.84 -17.70
C ILE A 63 -0.32 -11.96 -17.96
N LEU A 64 0.61 -12.37 -18.83
CA LEU A 64 1.78 -11.56 -19.19
C LEU A 64 1.37 -10.23 -19.87
N VAL A 65 0.34 -10.27 -20.71
CA VAL A 65 -0.22 -9.06 -21.34
C VAL A 65 -0.78 -8.11 -20.26
N LEU A 66 -1.60 -8.62 -19.32
CA LEU A 66 -2.16 -7.81 -18.23
C LEU A 66 -1.06 -7.18 -17.37
N VAL A 67 -0.05 -7.97 -16.98
CA VAL A 67 1.10 -7.48 -16.20
C VAL A 67 1.85 -6.39 -16.97
N SER A 68 2.08 -6.60 -18.27
CA SER A 68 2.75 -5.61 -19.11
C SER A 68 1.95 -4.31 -19.24
N CYS A 69 0.63 -4.42 -19.40
CA CYS A 69 -0.27 -3.27 -19.44
C CYS A 69 -0.25 -2.49 -18.11
N GLU A 70 -0.27 -3.19 -16.97
CA GLU A 70 -0.23 -2.56 -15.64
C GLU A 70 1.10 -1.84 -15.40
N ILE A 71 2.23 -2.45 -15.75
CA ILE A 71 3.55 -1.81 -15.66
C ILE A 71 3.59 -0.56 -16.56
N ALA A 72 3.08 -0.65 -17.78
CA ALA A 72 3.01 0.48 -18.70
C ALA A 72 2.11 1.59 -18.14
N ALA A 73 0.92 1.24 -17.64
CA ALA A 73 -0.01 2.20 -17.02
C ALA A 73 0.64 2.89 -15.81
N SER A 74 1.31 2.14 -14.93
CA SER A 74 2.04 2.68 -13.78
C SER A 74 3.14 3.65 -14.22
N PHE A 75 3.92 3.30 -15.24
CA PHE A 75 4.95 4.18 -15.81
C PHE A 75 4.35 5.49 -16.34
N PHE A 76 3.25 5.42 -17.10
CA PHE A 76 2.58 6.61 -17.61
C PHE A 76 1.96 7.45 -16.50
N MET A 77 1.40 6.84 -15.43
CA MET A 77 0.88 7.56 -14.27
C MET A 77 1.96 8.36 -13.54
N VAL A 78 3.17 7.83 -13.42
CA VAL A 78 4.31 8.56 -12.83
C VAL A 78 4.72 9.74 -13.72
N LYS A 79 4.80 9.54 -15.03
CA LYS A 79 5.30 10.54 -15.97
C LYS A 79 4.27 11.62 -16.31
N ASN A 80 2.97 11.31 -16.27
CA ASN A 80 1.91 12.20 -16.72
C ASN A 80 0.82 12.39 -15.66
N SER A 81 0.76 13.59 -15.07
CA SER A 81 -0.23 13.92 -14.04
C SER A 81 -1.69 13.91 -14.54
N ARG A 82 -1.91 14.19 -15.85
CA ARG A 82 -3.25 14.13 -16.44
C ARG A 82 -3.73 12.69 -16.56
N PHE A 83 -2.86 11.80 -17.02
CA PHE A 83 -3.16 10.36 -17.10
C PHE A 83 -3.40 9.77 -15.71
N ARG A 84 -2.58 10.12 -14.72
CA ARG A 84 -2.78 9.70 -13.33
C ARG A 84 -4.13 10.14 -12.77
N LYS A 85 -4.55 11.40 -13.03
CA LYS A 85 -5.86 11.91 -12.60
C LYS A 85 -7.03 11.19 -13.26
N LEU A 86 -6.83 10.73 -14.52
CA LEU A 86 -7.86 9.99 -15.25
C LEU A 86 -8.02 8.56 -14.70
N VAL A 87 -6.92 7.86 -14.42
CA VAL A 87 -6.93 6.45 -14.01
C VAL A 87 -7.17 6.32 -12.50
N ALA A 88 -6.38 7.00 -11.68
CA ALA A 88 -6.43 6.88 -10.22
C ALA A 88 -7.39 7.90 -9.56
N GLY A 89 -7.90 8.89 -10.31
CA GLY A 89 -8.67 9.98 -9.75
C GLY A 89 -7.79 11.03 -9.06
N LYS A 90 -8.40 11.83 -8.22
CA LYS A 90 -7.73 12.84 -7.39
C LYS A 90 -8.34 12.89 -6.01
N PRO A 91 -7.55 13.20 -4.97
CA PRO A 91 -8.06 13.39 -3.61
C PRO A 91 -9.16 14.47 -3.58
N GLN A 92 -10.14 14.29 -2.70
CA GLN A 92 -11.29 15.20 -2.55
C GLN A 92 -11.37 15.71 -1.11
N VAL A 93 -11.38 17.03 -0.95
CA VAL A 93 -11.52 17.66 0.37
C VAL A 93 -12.99 17.62 0.78
N VAL A 94 -13.29 16.95 1.89
CA VAL A 94 -14.66 16.83 2.46
C VAL A 94 -14.87 17.71 3.70
N ILE A 95 -13.80 18.06 4.41
CA ILE A 95 -13.80 19.08 5.45
C ILE A 95 -12.74 20.11 5.09
N ASN A 96 -13.14 21.37 5.00
CA ASN A 96 -12.26 22.47 4.69
C ASN A 96 -12.36 23.53 5.81
N ASN A 97 -11.24 23.79 6.49
CA ASN A 97 -11.14 24.72 7.62
C ASN A 97 -12.25 24.52 8.68
N GLY A 98 -12.50 23.26 9.04
CA GLY A 98 -13.50 22.87 10.05
C GLY A 98 -14.95 22.85 9.56
N THR A 99 -15.19 23.11 8.27
CA THR A 99 -16.53 23.10 7.67
C THR A 99 -16.68 21.93 6.71
N VAL A 100 -17.74 21.15 6.86
CA VAL A 100 -18.06 20.02 5.98
C VAL A 100 -18.58 20.52 4.63
N ASP A 101 -17.95 20.09 3.54
CA ASP A 101 -18.41 20.35 2.18
C ASP A 101 -19.48 19.34 1.74
N GLN A 102 -20.75 19.71 1.93
CA GLN A 102 -21.90 18.88 1.58
C GLN A 102 -21.98 18.58 0.09
N ALA A 103 -21.49 19.47 -0.79
CA ALA A 103 -21.49 19.26 -2.22
C ALA A 103 -20.49 18.16 -2.62
N GLN A 104 -19.31 18.16 -2.02
CA GLN A 104 -18.32 17.11 -2.22
C GLN A 104 -18.76 15.77 -1.64
N MET A 105 -19.32 15.77 -0.43
CA MET A 105 -19.91 14.58 0.20
C MET A 105 -20.93 13.92 -0.73
N LYS A 106 -21.86 14.71 -1.27
CA LYS A 106 -22.87 14.22 -2.24
C LYS A 106 -22.26 13.65 -3.51
N ARG A 107 -21.20 14.26 -4.05
CA ARG A 107 -20.47 13.76 -5.24
C ARG A 107 -19.80 12.41 -4.97
N LEU A 108 -19.26 12.24 -3.76
CA LEU A 108 -18.63 11.01 -3.30
C LEU A 108 -19.66 9.96 -2.84
N ARG A 109 -20.96 10.29 -2.81
CA ARG A 109 -22.03 9.44 -2.27
C ARG A 109 -21.75 9.01 -0.83
N MET A 110 -21.15 9.90 -0.06
CA MET A 110 -20.78 9.72 1.33
C MET A 110 -21.80 10.41 2.24
N SER A 111 -22.34 9.70 3.22
CA SER A 111 -23.20 10.26 4.25
C SER A 111 -22.40 10.89 5.38
N THR A 112 -23.06 11.63 6.26
CA THR A 112 -22.44 12.14 7.49
C THR A 112 -22.06 11.04 8.46
N GLU A 113 -22.82 9.94 8.44
CA GLU A 113 -22.54 8.73 9.21
C GLU A 113 -21.25 8.07 8.74
N ASP A 114 -21.07 7.91 7.42
CA ASP A 114 -19.86 7.34 6.82
C ASP A 114 -18.63 8.19 7.18
N LEU A 115 -18.76 9.53 7.07
CA LEU A 115 -17.69 10.45 7.46
C LEU A 115 -17.34 10.29 8.94
N SER A 116 -18.34 10.22 9.80
CA SER A 116 -18.14 10.06 11.25
C SER A 116 -17.52 8.72 11.60
N GLU A 117 -17.86 7.66 10.88
CA GLU A 117 -17.26 6.34 11.05
C GLU A 117 -15.78 6.37 10.68
N GLN A 118 -15.44 6.93 9.50
CA GLN A 118 -14.05 7.03 9.05
C GLN A 118 -13.21 7.92 9.99
N LEU A 119 -13.79 9.01 10.54
CA LEU A 119 -13.12 9.84 11.53
C LEU A 119 -12.81 9.05 12.81
N ARG A 120 -13.76 8.23 13.30
CA ARG A 120 -13.52 7.36 14.47
C ARG A 120 -12.41 6.33 14.23
N GLN A 121 -12.29 5.78 13.01
CA GLN A 121 -11.19 4.89 12.64
C GLN A 121 -9.82 5.58 12.73
N MET A 122 -9.80 6.93 12.58
CA MET A 122 -8.61 7.77 12.75
C MET A 122 -8.46 8.35 14.17
N ASN A 123 -9.17 7.79 15.17
CA ASN A 123 -9.18 8.27 16.55
C ASN A 123 -9.63 9.75 16.67
N VAL A 124 -10.56 10.17 15.83
CA VAL A 124 -11.21 11.47 15.87
C VAL A 124 -12.70 11.29 16.12
N PHE A 125 -13.18 11.63 17.31
CA PHE A 125 -14.55 11.39 17.74
C PHE A 125 -15.46 12.61 17.54
N SER A 126 -14.90 13.77 17.21
CA SER A 126 -15.67 15.00 16.95
C SER A 126 -15.25 15.64 15.63
N ILE A 127 -16.23 15.91 14.77
CA ILE A 127 -16.01 16.68 13.52
C ILE A 127 -15.48 18.08 13.83
N GLN A 128 -15.84 18.64 14.98
CA GLN A 128 -15.40 19.98 15.40
C GLN A 128 -13.89 20.07 15.66
N ASP A 129 -13.23 18.95 15.92
CA ASP A 129 -11.78 18.87 16.15
C ASP A 129 -10.95 18.80 14.86
N VAL A 130 -11.63 18.65 13.71
CA VAL A 130 -11.01 18.51 12.39
C VAL A 130 -10.83 19.89 11.75
N ALA A 131 -9.62 20.17 11.24
CA ALA A 131 -9.35 21.29 10.37
C ALA A 131 -9.60 20.93 8.90
N TYR A 132 -9.00 19.84 8.45
CA TYR A 132 -9.13 19.31 7.08
C TYR A 132 -9.35 17.82 7.09
N ALA A 133 -10.23 17.34 6.23
CA ALA A 133 -10.37 15.92 5.91
C ALA A 133 -10.42 15.73 4.40
N ILE A 134 -9.62 14.78 3.91
CA ILE A 134 -9.41 14.52 2.50
C ILE A 134 -9.69 13.04 2.24
N VAL A 135 -10.61 12.74 1.34
CA VAL A 135 -10.80 11.38 0.83
C VAL A 135 -9.76 11.14 -0.24
N GLU A 136 -8.86 10.21 0.02
CA GLU A 136 -7.79 9.83 -0.89
C GLU A 136 -8.30 8.99 -2.07
N THR A 137 -7.44 8.79 -3.07
CA THR A 137 -7.79 8.02 -4.29
C THR A 137 -8.08 6.54 -4.02
N ASN A 138 -7.60 6.00 -2.90
CA ASN A 138 -7.89 4.64 -2.42
C ASN A 138 -9.16 4.55 -1.54
N GLY A 139 -9.87 5.68 -1.36
CA GLY A 139 -11.09 5.76 -0.55
C GLY A 139 -10.86 5.94 0.96
N LYS A 140 -9.61 5.96 1.43
CA LYS A 140 -9.30 6.25 2.84
C LYS A 140 -9.40 7.75 3.13
N LEU A 141 -9.67 8.07 4.40
CA LEU A 141 -9.74 9.44 4.88
C LEU A 141 -8.39 9.84 5.50
N SER A 142 -7.81 10.94 5.02
CA SER A 142 -6.68 11.62 5.66
C SER A 142 -7.22 12.79 6.48
N VAL A 143 -6.83 12.90 7.75
CA VAL A 143 -7.39 13.89 8.68
C VAL A 143 -6.30 14.74 9.30
N MET A 144 -6.48 16.05 9.26
CA MET A 144 -5.70 17.04 9.97
C MET A 144 -6.56 17.66 11.07
N LYS A 145 -6.15 17.49 12.33
CA LYS A 145 -6.82 18.08 13.48
C LYS A 145 -6.56 19.58 13.56
N LYS A 146 -7.43 20.31 14.24
CA LYS A 146 -7.16 21.69 14.58
C LYS A 146 -5.95 21.79 15.52
N PRO A 147 -5.08 22.82 15.41
CA PRO A 147 -3.86 22.90 16.23
C PRO A 147 -4.10 22.80 17.74
N ALA A 148 -5.24 23.32 18.23
CA ALA A 148 -5.60 23.23 19.64
C ALA A 148 -6.05 21.83 20.10
N LYS A 149 -6.24 20.90 19.15
CA LYS A 149 -6.72 19.51 19.35
C LYS A 149 -5.74 18.46 18.87
N ASP A 150 -4.61 18.93 18.36
CA ASP A 150 -3.53 18.04 17.92
C ASP A 150 -2.66 17.63 19.09
N GLN A 151 -1.87 16.59 18.90
CA GLN A 151 -0.94 16.11 19.91
C GLN A 151 0.19 17.13 20.11
N ILE A 152 0.47 17.45 21.37
CA ILE A 152 1.60 18.31 21.72
C ILE A 152 2.89 17.51 21.47
N SER A 153 3.74 18.02 20.58
CA SER A 153 5.07 17.41 20.37
C SER A 153 6.07 17.96 21.39
N ALA A 154 7.10 17.16 21.69
CA ALA A 154 8.17 17.59 22.58
C ALA A 154 8.85 18.88 22.12
N SER A 155 8.95 19.09 20.81
CA SER A 155 9.49 20.33 20.22
C SER A 155 8.64 21.57 20.53
N MET A 156 7.31 21.43 20.62
CA MET A 156 6.42 22.53 21.02
C MET A 156 6.61 22.92 22.49
N LEU A 157 7.03 21.98 23.32
CA LEU A 157 7.33 22.19 24.74
C LEU A 157 8.78 22.63 24.98
N GLY A 158 9.61 22.72 23.94
CA GLY A 158 11.03 23.03 24.07
C GLY A 158 11.84 21.93 24.76
N ILE A 159 11.30 20.70 24.82
CA ILE A 159 11.98 19.55 25.46
C ILE A 159 12.94 18.97 24.42
N PRO A 160 14.25 18.92 24.70
CA PRO A 160 15.20 18.26 23.83
C PRO A 160 14.92 16.75 23.85
N VAL A 161 14.61 16.17 22.68
CA VAL A 161 14.42 14.74 22.52
C VAL A 161 15.69 14.20 21.87
N PRO A 162 16.39 13.25 22.49
CA PRO A 162 17.54 12.59 21.87
C PRO A 162 17.06 11.83 20.63
N ASP A 163 17.82 11.95 19.56
CA ASP A 163 17.59 11.14 18.36
C ASP A 163 18.13 9.73 18.62
N HIS A 164 17.25 8.77 18.77
CA HIS A 164 17.62 7.37 18.99
C HIS A 164 17.84 6.60 17.68
N GLY A 165 17.69 7.27 16.53
CA GLY A 165 17.76 6.61 15.21
C GLY A 165 16.60 5.65 14.96
N ILE A 166 16.83 4.69 14.12
CA ILE A 166 15.84 3.65 13.74
C ILE A 166 16.26 2.33 14.37
N ASP A 167 15.34 1.71 15.11
CA ASP A 167 15.53 0.34 15.57
C ASP A 167 15.47 -0.63 14.39
N ALA A 168 16.51 -1.42 14.20
CA ALA A 168 16.57 -2.38 13.11
C ALA A 168 17.07 -3.75 13.64
N VAL A 169 16.48 -4.82 13.08
CA VAL A 169 16.94 -6.19 13.39
C VAL A 169 18.25 -6.43 12.67
N VAL A 170 19.33 -6.46 13.41
CA VAL A 170 20.70 -6.64 12.90
C VAL A 170 21.01 -8.11 12.63
N ILE A 171 20.46 -9.02 13.45
CA ILE A 171 20.60 -10.47 13.30
C ILE A 171 19.22 -11.09 13.20
N SER A 172 18.98 -11.87 12.15
CA SER A 172 17.75 -12.66 11.96
C SER A 172 18.14 -14.09 11.59
N ASP A 173 17.59 -15.07 12.31
CA ASP A 173 17.84 -16.49 12.07
C ASP A 173 19.34 -16.90 12.05
N GLY A 174 20.17 -16.16 12.83
CA GLY A 174 21.61 -16.37 12.90
C GLY A 174 22.42 -15.70 11.79
N GLU A 175 21.76 -14.98 10.86
CA GLU A 175 22.42 -14.24 9.78
C GLU A 175 22.42 -12.73 10.05
N LEU A 176 23.55 -12.08 9.72
CA LEU A 176 23.68 -10.62 9.80
C LEU A 176 23.00 -9.93 8.60
N SER A 177 22.12 -8.98 8.90
CA SER A 177 21.48 -8.15 7.89
C SER A 177 22.40 -6.98 7.50
N LYS A 178 23.05 -7.06 6.33
CA LYS A 178 23.89 -5.97 5.80
C LYS A 178 23.12 -4.65 5.66
N PHE A 179 21.86 -4.72 5.23
CA PHE A 179 20.99 -3.55 5.14
C PHE A 179 20.78 -2.87 6.50
N SER A 180 20.55 -3.66 7.56
CA SER A 180 20.35 -3.11 8.92
C SER A 180 21.66 -2.56 9.50
N LEU A 181 22.80 -3.17 9.19
CA LEU A 181 24.11 -2.63 9.58
C LEU A 181 24.37 -1.26 8.96
N GLU A 182 24.14 -1.10 7.65
CA GLU A 182 24.26 0.18 6.96
C GLU A 182 23.28 1.22 7.53
N LEU A 183 22.03 0.83 7.75
CA LEU A 183 20.99 1.72 8.27
C LEU A 183 21.30 2.25 9.68
N CYS A 184 21.87 1.40 10.54
CA CYS A 184 22.24 1.76 11.92
C CYS A 184 23.66 2.30 12.02
N HIS A 185 24.39 2.42 10.91
CA HIS A 185 25.81 2.81 10.90
C HIS A 185 26.70 1.93 11.79
N LEU A 186 26.40 0.62 11.84
CA LEU A 186 27.13 -0.38 12.63
C LEU A 186 28.05 -1.21 11.72
N THR A 187 29.17 -1.67 12.31
CA THR A 187 30.07 -2.60 11.63
C THR A 187 29.84 -4.04 12.12
N GLU A 188 30.14 -5.02 11.26
CA GLU A 188 30.07 -6.45 11.61
C GLU A 188 30.98 -6.75 12.83
N GLU A 189 32.17 -6.10 12.88
CA GLU A 189 33.12 -6.27 14.00
C GLU A 189 32.53 -5.80 15.33
N TRP A 190 31.79 -4.68 15.32
CA TRP A 190 31.13 -4.17 16.52
C TRP A 190 30.07 -5.16 17.00
N VAL A 191 29.23 -5.69 16.10
CA VAL A 191 28.19 -6.68 16.46
C VAL A 191 28.79 -7.95 17.00
N MET A 192 29.85 -8.48 16.37
CA MET A 192 30.56 -9.66 16.85
C MET A 192 31.25 -9.41 18.19
N GLY A 193 31.76 -8.21 18.42
CA GLY A 193 32.31 -7.81 19.71
C GLY A 193 31.28 -7.83 20.85
N VAL A 194 30.06 -7.33 20.56
CA VAL A 194 28.96 -7.36 21.55
C VAL A 194 28.51 -8.78 21.85
N LEU A 195 28.42 -9.66 20.83
CA LEU A 195 28.03 -11.06 21.02
C LEU A 195 29.06 -11.87 21.79
N ASN A 196 30.35 -11.63 21.57
CA ASN A 196 31.43 -12.33 22.26
C ASN A 196 31.70 -11.80 23.66
N GLY A 197 31.15 -10.65 24.02
CA GLY A 197 31.28 -10.03 25.34
C GLY A 197 30.17 -10.40 26.33
N GLN A 198 29.21 -11.22 25.90
CA GLN A 198 28.18 -11.85 26.75
C GLN A 198 28.61 -13.30 27.09
#